data_16152cb3c5396f6a34810ae3ecb5af69
#
_entry.id   16152cb3c5396f6a34810ae3ecb5af69
#
_cell.length_a   1.000
_cell.length_b   1.000
_cell.length_c   1.000
_cell.angle_alpha   90.00
_cell.angle_beta   90.00
_cell.angle_gamma   90.00
#
_symmetry.space_group_name_H-M   'P 1'
#
loop_
_entity.id
_entity.type
_entity.pdbx_description
1 polymer ?
#
loop_
_entity_poly.entity_id
_entity_poly.type
_entity_poly.pdbx_seq_one_letter_code
_entity_poly.pdbx_strand_id
1 'polypeptide(L)'
;MSDERPGASVFTTAAFRNTTVLARSAHEERLIRFAEAARCPPLEAEFVRDEINRSLEETTLDVGLMRIEWSADGKLSIHIRANPEIRGPVSAISVPAPRWPRRFRGIKHGAWSAYVTARDTAERTGSDIALLIHDYSIVDGDRCTPILLDEDGVAYAPGEEQGAVESVTLTLIEHELESAGIPLRTAWLTEELVRRCRELVVVGTGIGALAIEEIDGHEIPVGNCLLAPIERGLKEAWAMSEVE
;
A
#
# COMPACT_ATOMS: atom_id res chain seq x y z
N MET A 1 -0.98 15.26 -21.46
CA MET A 1 -1.72 14.02 -21.18
C MET A 1 -0.68 12.97 -20.80
N SER A 2 -0.70 12.51 -19.56
CA SER A 2 0.16 11.40 -19.13
C SER A 2 -0.25 10.15 -19.92
N ASP A 3 0.75 9.38 -20.38
CA ASP A 3 0.51 8.10 -21.05
C ASP A 3 -0.01 7.09 -20.01
N GLU A 4 -1.31 6.81 -19.99
CA GLU A 4 -1.98 5.94 -19.02
C GLU A 4 -1.85 4.43 -19.37
N ARG A 5 -0.84 4.03 -20.16
CA ARG A 5 -0.59 2.61 -20.41
C ARG A 5 0.18 1.99 -19.23
N PRO A 6 -0.11 0.73 -18.87
CA PRO A 6 0.60 0.04 -17.77
C PRO A 6 2.13 0.06 -17.87
N GLY A 7 2.69 0.01 -19.10
CA GLY A 7 4.14 0.05 -19.33
C GLY A 7 4.73 1.44 -19.53
N ALA A 8 3.98 2.52 -19.38
CA ALA A 8 4.48 3.88 -19.56
C ALA A 8 5.42 4.33 -18.44
N SER A 9 5.16 3.86 -17.23
CA SER A 9 5.99 4.09 -16.05
C SER A 9 5.70 3.06 -14.97
N VAL A 10 6.58 2.99 -13.99
CA VAL A 10 6.37 2.30 -12.71
C VAL A 10 6.70 3.26 -11.56
N PHE A 11 6.12 3.02 -10.39
CA PHE A 11 6.36 3.90 -9.27
C PHE A 11 6.33 3.19 -7.93
N THR A 12 6.91 3.84 -6.94
CA THR A 12 6.75 3.52 -5.53
C THR A 12 6.34 4.78 -4.77
N THR A 13 5.75 4.62 -3.59
CA THR A 13 5.43 5.74 -2.69
C THR A 13 6.01 5.41 -1.33
N ALA A 14 6.91 6.25 -0.85
CA ALA A 14 7.54 6.15 0.46
C ALA A 14 7.08 7.29 1.37
N ALA A 15 7.01 7.03 2.67
CA ALA A 15 6.83 8.07 3.67
C ALA A 15 8.20 8.57 4.15
N PHE A 16 8.28 9.85 4.53
CA PHE A 16 9.49 10.41 5.09
C PHE A 16 9.20 11.30 6.30
N ARG A 17 10.20 11.41 7.19
CA ARG A 17 10.24 12.34 8.31
C ARG A 17 11.63 12.99 8.32
N ASN A 18 11.69 14.29 8.15
CA ASN A 18 12.95 15.01 7.91
C ASN A 18 13.72 14.39 6.74
N THR A 19 14.92 13.86 6.97
CA THR A 19 15.75 13.19 5.97
C THR A 19 15.60 11.67 5.97
N THR A 20 14.83 11.10 6.91
CA THR A 20 14.61 9.65 7.03
C THR A 20 13.46 9.22 6.14
N VAL A 21 13.70 8.25 5.25
CA VAL A 21 12.66 7.60 4.43
C VAL A 21 12.35 6.23 5.00
N LEU A 22 11.08 5.96 5.30
CA LEU A 22 10.65 4.67 5.82
C LEU A 22 10.99 3.55 4.84
N ALA A 23 11.76 2.55 5.28
CA ALA A 23 12.15 1.38 4.50
C ALA A 23 12.67 1.76 3.10
N ARG A 24 13.61 2.69 3.03
CA ARG A 24 14.19 3.22 1.79
C ARG A 24 14.63 2.10 0.85
N SER A 25 15.47 1.20 1.33
CA SER A 25 16.04 0.10 0.54
C SER A 25 14.93 -0.78 -0.08
N ALA A 26 13.87 -1.10 0.68
CA ALA A 26 12.75 -1.89 0.17
C ALA A 26 11.97 -1.16 -0.95
N HIS A 27 11.84 0.16 -0.86
CA HIS A 27 11.22 0.98 -1.91
C HIS A 27 12.09 1.07 -3.16
N GLU A 28 13.41 1.24 -3.02
CA GLU A 28 14.38 1.25 -4.12
C GLU A 28 14.36 -0.10 -4.86
N GLU A 29 14.50 -1.21 -4.14
CA GLU A 29 14.48 -2.57 -4.71
C GLU A 29 13.16 -2.88 -5.41
N ARG A 30 12.03 -2.52 -4.81
CA ARG A 30 10.72 -2.70 -5.44
C ARG A 30 10.60 -1.92 -6.74
N LEU A 31 11.07 -0.66 -6.78
CA LEU A 31 11.02 0.16 -7.99
C LEU A 31 11.85 -0.45 -9.11
N ILE A 32 13.05 -0.98 -8.79
CA ILE A 32 13.93 -1.65 -9.75
C ILE A 32 13.26 -2.91 -10.31
N ARG A 33 12.72 -3.78 -9.44
CA ARG A 33 11.99 -4.98 -9.88
C ARG A 33 10.78 -4.63 -10.76
N PHE A 34 10.05 -3.58 -10.41
CA PHE A 34 8.91 -3.12 -11.21
C PHE A 34 9.36 -2.58 -12.58
N ALA A 35 10.50 -1.87 -12.63
CA ALA A 35 11.07 -1.39 -13.89
C ALA A 35 11.45 -2.56 -14.82
N GLU A 36 12.08 -3.60 -14.30
CA GLU A 36 12.43 -4.81 -15.04
C GLU A 36 11.18 -5.53 -15.57
N ALA A 37 10.18 -5.78 -14.71
CA ALA A 37 8.95 -6.46 -15.07
C ALA A 37 8.12 -5.67 -16.11
N ALA A 38 8.11 -4.34 -16.02
CA ALA A 38 7.46 -3.46 -16.99
C ALA A 38 8.28 -3.26 -18.28
N ARG A 39 9.54 -3.74 -18.31
CA ARG A 39 10.50 -3.54 -19.41
C ARG A 39 10.84 -2.06 -19.64
N CYS A 40 10.91 -1.29 -18.57
CA CYS A 40 11.53 0.02 -18.59
C CYS A 40 13.06 -0.09 -18.74
N PRO A 41 13.76 0.98 -19.10
CA PRO A 41 15.23 1.01 -19.08
C PRO A 41 15.80 0.58 -17.72
N PRO A 42 17.01 0.00 -17.66
CA PRO A 42 17.67 -0.33 -16.40
C PRO A 42 17.74 0.87 -15.46
N LEU A 43 17.54 0.61 -14.17
CA LEU A 43 17.54 1.62 -13.12
C LEU A 43 18.50 1.22 -12.02
N GLU A 44 19.48 2.08 -11.74
CA GLU A 44 20.50 1.87 -10.74
C GLU A 44 20.04 2.40 -9.37
N ALA A 45 20.24 1.61 -8.30
CA ALA A 45 19.82 1.96 -6.95
C ALA A 45 20.51 3.25 -6.43
N GLU A 46 21.80 3.41 -6.74
CA GLU A 46 22.57 4.59 -6.36
C GLU A 46 21.98 5.87 -6.96
N PHE A 47 21.61 5.82 -8.25
CA PHE A 47 20.96 6.95 -8.90
C PHE A 47 19.61 7.32 -8.23
N VAL A 48 18.79 6.31 -7.88
CA VAL A 48 17.51 6.55 -7.17
C VAL A 48 17.77 7.19 -5.82
N ARG A 49 18.77 6.69 -5.08
CA ARG A 49 19.15 7.19 -3.75
C ARG A 49 19.60 8.64 -3.78
N ASP A 50 20.43 9.00 -4.75
CA ASP A 50 20.94 10.37 -4.91
C ASP A 50 19.80 11.35 -5.22
N GLU A 51 18.86 10.95 -6.09
CA GLU A 51 17.69 11.79 -6.40
C GLU A 51 16.73 11.93 -5.21
N ILE A 52 16.56 10.87 -4.40
CA ILE A 52 15.80 10.93 -3.15
C ILE A 52 16.44 11.95 -2.21
N ASN A 53 17.75 11.85 -1.96
CA ASN A 53 18.46 12.76 -1.08
C ASN A 53 18.33 14.21 -1.54
N ARG A 54 18.55 14.48 -2.83
CA ARG A 54 18.38 15.82 -3.41
C ARG A 54 16.96 16.35 -3.20
N SER A 55 15.94 15.52 -3.44
CA SER A 55 14.54 15.90 -3.26
C SER A 55 14.19 16.22 -1.81
N LEU A 56 14.83 15.51 -0.84
CA LEU A 56 14.67 15.81 0.59
C LEU A 56 15.37 17.09 1.01
N GLU A 57 16.50 17.44 0.40
CA GLU A 57 17.19 18.71 0.65
C GLU A 57 16.42 19.94 0.10
N GLU A 58 15.68 19.74 -1.00
CA GLU A 58 14.91 20.79 -1.66
C GLU A 58 13.51 21.02 -1.05
N THR A 59 12.96 20.03 -0.33
CA THR A 59 11.61 20.13 0.23
C THR A 59 11.59 20.99 1.50
N THR A 60 10.48 21.69 1.71
CA THR A 60 10.19 22.43 2.96
C THR A 60 9.31 21.64 3.92
N LEU A 61 8.94 20.41 3.58
CA LEU A 61 8.09 19.56 4.41
C LEU A 61 8.95 18.68 5.31
N ASP A 62 8.68 18.71 6.60
CA ASP A 62 9.32 17.83 7.58
C ASP A 62 8.73 16.40 7.55
N VAL A 63 7.46 16.27 7.14
CA VAL A 63 6.75 14.99 7.05
C VAL A 63 5.91 14.95 5.79
N GLY A 64 5.98 13.84 5.07
CA GLY A 64 5.21 13.71 3.83
C GLY A 64 5.30 12.36 3.15
N LEU A 65 4.78 12.33 1.94
CA LEU A 65 4.89 11.22 1.02
C LEU A 65 5.70 11.64 -0.21
N MET A 66 6.52 10.72 -0.65
CA MET A 66 7.36 10.83 -1.83
C MET A 66 6.92 9.77 -2.84
N ARG A 67 6.39 10.17 -4.00
CA ARG A 67 6.17 9.30 -5.14
C ARG A 67 7.40 9.33 -6.04
N ILE A 68 8.06 8.20 -6.18
CA ILE A 68 9.24 8.00 -7.00
C ILE A 68 8.79 7.21 -8.23
N GLU A 69 8.89 7.80 -9.41
CA GLU A 69 8.37 7.25 -10.66
C GLU A 69 9.47 7.15 -11.71
N TRP A 70 9.61 5.96 -12.32
CA TRP A 70 10.53 5.67 -13.41
C TRP A 70 9.75 5.40 -14.69
N SER A 71 10.01 6.19 -15.71
CA SER A 71 9.28 6.14 -16.97
C SER A 71 9.96 5.25 -18.02
N ALA A 72 9.18 4.83 -19.04
CA ALA A 72 9.65 4.02 -20.15
C ALA A 72 10.68 4.73 -21.06
N ASP A 73 10.79 6.06 -20.98
CA ASP A 73 11.82 6.86 -21.64
C ASP A 73 13.08 7.08 -20.78
N GLY A 74 13.18 6.41 -19.63
CA GLY A 74 14.36 6.47 -18.77
C GLY A 74 14.49 7.76 -17.96
N LYS A 75 13.35 8.33 -17.55
CA LYS A 75 13.32 9.53 -16.72
C LYS A 75 12.82 9.22 -15.32
N LEU A 76 13.61 9.57 -14.30
CA LEU A 76 13.18 9.55 -12.90
C LEU A 76 12.48 10.87 -12.56
N SER A 77 11.36 10.77 -11.87
CA SER A 77 10.66 11.92 -11.29
C SER A 77 10.25 11.62 -9.85
N ILE A 78 10.42 12.61 -8.98
CA ILE A 78 10.06 12.52 -7.57
C ILE A 78 9.07 13.63 -7.26
N HIS A 79 7.91 13.24 -6.72
CA HIS A 79 6.86 14.18 -6.33
C HIS A 79 6.61 14.06 -4.82
N ILE A 80 6.96 15.13 -4.10
CA ILE A 80 6.74 15.24 -2.66
C ILE A 80 5.42 15.96 -2.40
N ARG A 81 4.66 15.46 -1.43
CA ARG A 81 3.41 16.06 -0.96
C ARG A 81 3.22 15.85 0.53
N ALA A 82 2.47 16.74 1.16
CA ALA A 82 2.00 16.52 2.52
C ALA A 82 1.19 15.21 2.61
N ASN A 83 1.25 14.58 3.77
CA ASN A 83 0.47 13.39 4.09
C ASN A 83 -0.54 13.76 5.20
N PRO A 84 -1.78 14.11 4.85
CA PRO A 84 -2.80 14.37 5.85
C PRO A 84 -3.05 13.10 6.68
N GLU A 85 -3.05 13.26 8.00
CA GLU A 85 -3.34 12.16 8.91
C GLU A 85 -4.80 11.70 8.74
N ILE A 86 -4.99 10.40 8.58
CA ILE A 86 -6.29 9.76 8.65
C ILE A 86 -6.36 9.06 10.01
N ARG A 87 -7.43 9.24 10.74
CA ARG A 87 -7.64 8.61 12.04
C ARG A 87 -8.71 7.54 11.92
N GLY A 88 -8.45 6.37 12.48
CA GLY A 88 -9.39 5.27 12.53
C GLY A 88 -10.25 5.27 13.79
N PRO A 89 -11.25 4.38 13.85
CA PRO A 89 -11.61 3.46 12.77
C PRO A 89 -12.20 4.17 11.55
N VAL A 90 -12.18 3.50 10.40
CA VAL A 90 -12.58 4.07 9.09
C VAL A 90 -13.70 3.29 8.44
N SER A 91 -14.52 3.99 7.65
CA SER A 91 -15.52 3.39 6.78
C SER A 91 -14.97 3.08 5.40
N ALA A 92 -15.51 2.02 4.77
CA ALA A 92 -15.12 1.62 3.44
C ALA A 92 -16.31 1.38 2.51
N ILE A 93 -16.09 1.57 1.21
CA ILE A 93 -17.01 1.13 0.16
C ILE A 93 -16.35 0.08 -0.74
N SER A 94 -17.16 -0.78 -1.31
CA SER A 94 -16.75 -1.73 -2.34
C SER A 94 -16.81 -1.10 -3.73
N VAL A 95 -15.73 -1.21 -4.50
CA VAL A 95 -15.68 -0.77 -5.90
C VAL A 95 -15.04 -1.86 -6.77
N PRO A 96 -15.39 -1.96 -8.06
CA PRO A 96 -14.76 -2.94 -8.95
C PRO A 96 -13.24 -2.75 -9.05
N ALA A 97 -12.49 -3.86 -8.91
CA ALA A 97 -11.05 -3.86 -9.07
C ALA A 97 -10.64 -3.75 -10.55
N PRO A 98 -9.62 -2.96 -10.90
CA PRO A 98 -9.02 -3.02 -12.23
C PRO A 98 -8.34 -4.38 -12.42
N ARG A 99 -8.31 -4.87 -13.68
CA ARG A 99 -7.63 -6.12 -14.05
C ARG A 99 -6.51 -5.85 -15.03
N TRP A 100 -5.33 -6.34 -14.69
CA TRP A 100 -4.13 -6.10 -15.47
C TRP A 100 -3.62 -7.39 -16.11
N PRO A 101 -2.97 -7.29 -17.28
CA PRO A 101 -2.23 -8.42 -17.84
C PRO A 101 -1.24 -9.00 -16.80
N ARG A 102 -1.00 -10.31 -16.85
CA ARG A 102 -0.21 -11.06 -15.85
C ARG A 102 1.12 -10.37 -15.48
N ARG A 103 1.83 -9.80 -16.45
CA ARG A 103 3.12 -9.12 -16.23
C ARG A 103 3.03 -7.82 -15.41
N PHE A 104 1.82 -7.27 -15.23
CA PHE A 104 1.59 -6.04 -14.46
C PHE A 104 0.84 -6.27 -13.15
N ARG A 105 0.56 -7.54 -12.80
CA ARG A 105 -0.01 -7.86 -11.49
C ARG A 105 1.01 -7.55 -10.41
N GLY A 106 0.55 -7.06 -9.29
CA GLY A 106 1.43 -6.65 -8.19
C GLY A 106 2.16 -5.33 -8.38
N ILE A 107 2.17 -4.76 -9.58
CA ILE A 107 3.01 -3.61 -9.94
C ILE A 107 2.25 -2.29 -9.83
N LYS A 108 2.87 -1.27 -9.22
CA LYS A 108 2.43 0.13 -9.34
C LYS A 108 2.95 0.71 -10.65
N HIS A 109 2.04 0.97 -11.60
CA HIS A 109 2.39 1.37 -12.96
C HIS A 109 1.60 2.60 -13.45
N GLY A 110 1.94 3.16 -14.63
CA GLY A 110 1.39 4.41 -15.15
C GLY A 110 -0.13 4.46 -15.31
N ALA A 111 -0.81 3.32 -15.56
CA ALA A 111 -2.26 3.27 -15.65
C ALA A 111 -2.90 3.19 -14.24
N TRP A 112 -2.76 4.24 -13.45
CA TRP A 112 -3.20 4.29 -12.06
C TRP A 112 -4.57 4.96 -11.85
N SER A 113 -5.21 5.45 -12.90
CA SER A 113 -6.48 6.19 -12.84
C SER A 113 -7.60 5.43 -12.15
N ALA A 114 -7.66 4.09 -12.31
CA ALA A 114 -8.69 3.27 -11.64
C ALA A 114 -8.63 3.36 -10.11
N TYR A 115 -7.42 3.38 -9.53
CA TYR A 115 -7.23 3.54 -8.07
C TYR A 115 -7.57 4.95 -7.60
N VAL A 116 -7.23 5.98 -8.41
CA VAL A 116 -7.63 7.37 -8.14
C VAL A 116 -9.14 7.51 -8.17
N THR A 117 -9.80 6.97 -9.20
CA THR A 117 -11.27 6.97 -9.33
C THR A 117 -11.95 6.23 -8.16
N ALA A 118 -11.37 5.12 -7.71
CA ALA A 118 -11.88 4.37 -6.55
C ALA A 118 -11.87 5.26 -5.30
N ARG A 119 -10.75 5.93 -5.01
CA ARG A 119 -10.63 6.87 -3.90
C ARG A 119 -11.62 8.02 -4.02
N ASP A 120 -11.67 8.68 -5.17
CA ASP A 120 -12.61 9.79 -5.41
C ASP A 120 -14.07 9.34 -5.25
N THR A 121 -14.36 8.06 -5.49
CA THR A 121 -15.69 7.50 -5.28
C THR A 121 -15.98 7.32 -3.79
N ALA A 122 -15.03 6.81 -2.99
CA ALA A 122 -15.17 6.74 -1.55
C ALA A 122 -15.40 8.13 -0.94
N GLU A 123 -14.56 9.11 -1.28
CA GLU A 123 -14.69 10.50 -0.79
C GLU A 123 -16.06 11.11 -1.13
N ARG A 124 -16.58 10.92 -2.36
CA ARG A 124 -17.90 11.42 -2.77
C ARG A 124 -19.07 10.75 -2.06
N THR A 125 -18.91 9.51 -1.61
CA THR A 125 -19.94 8.78 -0.86
C THR A 125 -19.83 8.99 0.65
N GLY A 126 -18.81 9.73 1.11
CA GLY A 126 -18.55 9.98 2.53
C GLY A 126 -17.81 8.86 3.24
N SER A 127 -17.21 7.94 2.49
CA SER A 127 -16.37 6.87 3.03
C SER A 127 -14.89 7.24 2.95
N ASP A 128 -14.08 6.66 3.83
CA ASP A 128 -12.65 6.97 3.95
C ASP A 128 -11.78 6.18 2.96
N ILE A 129 -12.17 4.93 2.68
CA ILE A 129 -11.39 3.95 1.90
C ILE A 129 -12.27 3.30 0.83
N ALA A 130 -11.70 3.03 -0.34
CA ALA A 130 -12.29 2.15 -1.33
C ALA A 130 -11.59 0.78 -1.30
N LEU A 131 -12.36 -0.28 -1.04
CA LEU A 131 -11.92 -1.67 -1.19
C LEU A 131 -12.21 -2.15 -2.60
N LEU A 132 -11.20 -2.70 -3.26
CA LEU A 132 -11.27 -3.16 -4.64
C LEU A 132 -11.75 -4.61 -4.67
N ILE A 133 -12.85 -4.86 -5.38
CA ILE A 133 -13.53 -6.16 -5.39
C ILE A 133 -13.37 -6.84 -6.75
N HIS A 134 -13.03 -8.12 -6.72
CA HIS A 134 -13.07 -9.01 -7.88
C HIS A 134 -13.53 -10.42 -7.44
N ASP A 135 -14.42 -11.02 -8.23
CA ASP A 135 -14.99 -12.35 -7.96
C ASP A 135 -15.48 -12.49 -6.49
N TYR A 136 -16.30 -11.53 -6.04
CA TYR A 136 -16.86 -11.48 -4.68
C TYR A 136 -15.82 -11.51 -3.56
N SER A 137 -14.61 -11.04 -3.84
CA SER A 137 -13.52 -10.98 -2.87
C SER A 137 -12.86 -9.63 -2.86
N ILE A 138 -12.44 -9.17 -1.70
CA ILE A 138 -11.57 -8.01 -1.58
C ILE A 138 -10.18 -8.41 -2.07
N VAL A 139 -9.65 -7.71 -3.06
CA VAL A 139 -8.36 -8.02 -3.69
C VAL A 139 -7.30 -6.95 -3.48
N ASP A 140 -7.69 -5.73 -3.10
CA ASP A 140 -6.78 -4.61 -2.77
C ASP A 140 -7.58 -3.47 -2.14
N GLY A 141 -6.92 -2.35 -1.83
CA GLY A 141 -7.52 -1.05 -1.53
C GLY A 141 -7.04 0.05 -2.47
N ASP A 142 -7.69 1.20 -2.47
CA ASP A 142 -7.32 2.34 -3.33
C ASP A 142 -5.88 2.84 -3.08
N ARG A 143 -5.41 2.76 -1.83
CA ARG A 143 -4.07 3.19 -1.38
C ARG A 143 -3.52 2.33 -0.23
N CYS A 144 -4.11 1.17 0.01
CA CYS A 144 -3.83 0.32 1.15
C CYS A 144 -3.97 -1.16 0.79
N THR A 145 -3.43 -2.01 1.64
CA THR A 145 -3.57 -3.47 1.57
C THR A 145 -4.48 -3.91 2.72
N PRO A 146 -5.60 -4.59 2.46
CA PRO A 146 -6.46 -5.14 3.50
C PRO A 146 -5.84 -6.37 4.15
N ILE A 147 -6.00 -6.49 5.47
CA ILE A 147 -5.59 -7.65 6.28
C ILE A 147 -6.77 -8.03 7.16
N LEU A 148 -7.21 -9.26 7.05
CA LEU A 148 -8.34 -9.79 7.78
C LEU A 148 -7.85 -10.80 8.82
N LEU A 149 -8.33 -10.71 10.06
CA LEU A 149 -8.12 -11.71 11.12
C LEU A 149 -9.35 -12.59 11.24
N ASP A 150 -9.18 -13.89 11.09
CA ASP A 150 -10.27 -14.85 11.25
C ASP A 150 -10.53 -15.24 12.72
N GLU A 151 -11.53 -16.08 12.93
CA GLU A 151 -11.91 -16.59 14.25
C GLU A 151 -10.86 -17.52 14.89
N ASP A 152 -9.99 -18.12 14.08
CA ASP A 152 -8.92 -19.03 14.51
C ASP A 152 -7.61 -18.28 14.82
N GLY A 153 -7.57 -16.97 14.62
CA GLY A 153 -6.40 -16.12 14.89
C GLY A 153 -5.36 -16.12 13.76
N VAL A 154 -5.77 -16.47 12.54
CA VAL A 154 -4.93 -16.40 11.33
C VAL A 154 -5.23 -15.11 10.59
N ALA A 155 -4.20 -14.37 10.22
CA ALA A 155 -4.32 -13.18 9.39
C ALA A 155 -4.23 -13.56 7.90
N TYR A 156 -5.07 -12.92 7.08
CA TYR A 156 -5.07 -13.12 5.63
C TYR A 156 -4.98 -11.78 4.91
N ALA A 157 -4.15 -11.74 3.87
CA ALA A 157 -4.08 -10.63 2.93
C ALA A 157 -4.15 -11.15 1.49
N PRO A 158 -4.70 -10.38 0.53
CA PRO A 158 -4.66 -10.78 -0.88
C PRO A 158 -3.25 -10.62 -1.44
N GLY A 159 -2.85 -11.55 -2.32
CA GLY A 159 -1.58 -11.48 -3.03
C GLY A 159 -1.74 -10.98 -4.47
N GLU A 160 -0.65 -10.94 -5.20
CA GLU A 160 -0.60 -10.46 -6.59
C GLU A 160 -1.50 -11.26 -7.54
N GLU A 161 -1.61 -12.58 -7.35
CA GLU A 161 -2.47 -13.42 -8.19
C GLU A 161 -3.96 -13.12 -7.96
N GLN A 162 -4.35 -12.66 -6.78
CA GLN A 162 -5.69 -12.16 -6.48
C GLN A 162 -5.93 -10.77 -7.08
N GLY A 163 -4.89 -9.97 -7.24
CA GLY A 163 -4.95 -8.63 -7.81
C GLY A 163 -4.39 -7.53 -6.91
N ALA A 164 -3.87 -7.89 -5.74
CA ALA A 164 -3.21 -6.94 -4.85
C ALA A 164 -1.92 -6.40 -5.46
N VAL A 165 -1.60 -5.17 -5.12
CA VAL A 165 -0.28 -4.60 -5.38
C VAL A 165 0.70 -5.05 -4.29
N GLU A 166 1.94 -5.37 -4.68
CA GLU A 166 3.02 -5.68 -3.73
C GLU A 166 3.15 -4.57 -2.67
N SER A 167 3.05 -4.93 -1.40
CA SER A 167 3.01 -3.99 -0.29
C SER A 167 4.29 -4.03 0.53
N VAL A 168 5.12 -2.98 0.48
CA VAL A 168 6.26 -2.82 1.39
C VAL A 168 5.78 -2.80 2.84
N THR A 169 4.67 -2.12 3.13
CA THR A 169 4.13 -2.05 4.49
C THR A 169 3.80 -3.44 5.05
N LEU A 170 3.26 -4.35 4.22
CA LEU A 170 2.96 -5.72 4.65
C LEU A 170 4.22 -6.46 5.07
N THR A 171 5.31 -6.33 4.29
CA THR A 171 6.61 -6.95 4.62
C THR A 171 7.18 -6.42 5.95
N LEU A 172 7.00 -5.13 6.24
CA LEU A 172 7.53 -4.52 7.48
C LEU A 172 6.86 -5.05 8.75
N ILE A 173 5.62 -5.51 8.68
CA ILE A 173 4.83 -5.92 9.84
C ILE A 173 4.79 -7.44 10.04
N GLU A 174 5.25 -8.22 9.08
CA GLU A 174 5.15 -9.70 9.08
C GLU A 174 5.80 -10.31 10.32
N HIS A 175 7.01 -9.85 10.67
CA HIS A 175 7.73 -10.34 11.85
C HIS A 175 6.97 -10.08 13.16
N GLU A 176 6.35 -8.91 13.32
CA GLU A 176 5.59 -8.57 14.51
C GLU A 176 4.28 -9.36 14.63
N LEU A 177 3.64 -9.65 13.50
CA LEU A 177 2.48 -10.54 13.47
C LEU A 177 2.86 -11.96 13.90
N GLU A 178 3.96 -12.51 13.36
CA GLU A 178 4.47 -13.82 13.76
C GLU A 178 4.84 -13.85 15.26
N SER A 179 5.53 -12.83 15.75
CA SER A 179 5.91 -12.69 17.16
C SER A 179 4.71 -12.59 18.11
N ALA A 180 3.60 -12.05 17.60
CA ALA A 180 2.31 -12.02 18.30
C ALA A 180 1.52 -13.34 18.21
N GLY A 181 2.06 -14.36 17.50
CA GLY A 181 1.38 -15.63 17.29
C GLY A 181 0.28 -15.57 16.24
N ILE A 182 0.29 -14.57 15.37
CA ILE A 182 -0.69 -14.36 14.29
C ILE A 182 -0.01 -14.67 12.95
N PRO A 183 -0.13 -15.90 12.43
CA PRO A 183 0.45 -16.22 11.13
C PRO A 183 -0.27 -15.46 10.00
N LEU A 184 0.51 -14.81 9.12
CA LEU A 184 -0.01 -14.13 7.95
C LEU A 184 0.02 -15.06 6.74
N ARG A 185 -1.12 -15.17 6.03
CA ARG A 185 -1.27 -16.02 4.84
C ARG A 185 -1.89 -15.26 3.68
N THR A 186 -1.54 -15.64 2.47
CA THR A 186 -2.19 -15.14 1.26
C THR A 186 -3.49 -15.89 0.99
N ALA A 187 -4.59 -15.15 0.79
CA ALA A 187 -5.89 -15.73 0.45
C ALA A 187 -6.79 -14.76 -0.33
N TRP A 188 -7.83 -15.28 -0.93
CA TRP A 188 -8.98 -14.51 -1.37
C TRP A 188 -9.78 -14.07 -0.15
N LEU A 189 -9.93 -12.78 0.08
CA LEU A 189 -10.78 -12.26 1.16
C LEU A 189 -12.24 -12.27 0.68
N THR A 190 -12.83 -13.47 0.64
CA THR A 190 -14.20 -13.68 0.18
C THR A 190 -15.22 -13.01 1.11
N GLU A 191 -16.44 -12.75 0.61
CA GLU A 191 -17.54 -12.25 1.42
C GLU A 191 -17.79 -13.12 2.66
N GLU A 192 -17.73 -14.47 2.51
CA GLU A 192 -17.89 -15.40 3.63
C GLU A 192 -16.80 -15.21 4.70
N LEU A 193 -15.55 -15.00 4.28
CA LEU A 193 -14.44 -14.77 5.20
C LEU A 193 -14.60 -13.42 5.91
N VAL A 194 -15.01 -12.39 5.18
CA VAL A 194 -15.27 -11.04 5.74
C VAL A 194 -16.41 -11.09 6.76
N ARG A 195 -17.49 -11.80 6.49
CA ARG A 195 -18.63 -11.94 7.43
C ARG A 195 -18.28 -12.64 8.75
N ARG A 196 -17.22 -13.43 8.77
CA ARG A 196 -16.75 -14.21 9.93
C ARG A 196 -15.48 -13.64 10.55
N CYS A 197 -14.98 -12.51 10.05
CA CYS A 197 -13.75 -11.96 10.56
C CYS A 197 -13.94 -11.40 11.99
N ARG A 198 -12.85 -11.42 12.74
CA ARG A 198 -12.76 -10.75 14.06
C ARG A 198 -12.35 -9.31 13.91
N GLU A 199 -11.50 -9.02 12.94
CA GLU A 199 -10.99 -7.69 12.65
C GLU A 199 -10.64 -7.60 11.16
N LEU A 200 -10.84 -6.43 10.59
CA LEU A 200 -10.33 -6.06 9.27
C LEU A 200 -9.53 -4.76 9.42
N VAL A 201 -8.28 -4.78 9.02
CA VAL A 201 -7.35 -3.66 9.09
C VAL A 201 -6.83 -3.37 7.69
N VAL A 202 -6.62 -2.12 7.36
CA VAL A 202 -5.91 -1.71 6.15
C VAL A 202 -4.56 -1.10 6.50
N VAL A 203 -3.53 -1.47 5.74
CA VAL A 203 -2.17 -0.96 5.94
C VAL A 203 -1.64 -0.30 4.67
N GLY A 204 -0.83 0.72 4.82
CA GLY A 204 -0.20 1.38 3.69
C GLY A 204 0.75 2.48 4.10
N THR A 205 1.72 2.77 3.27
CA THR A 205 2.78 3.75 3.56
C THR A 205 2.22 5.13 3.95
N GLY A 206 1.10 5.54 3.34
CA GLY A 206 0.50 6.86 3.59
C GLY A 206 -0.53 6.88 4.71
N ILE A 207 -1.11 5.73 5.07
CA ILE A 207 -2.18 5.67 6.08
C ILE A 207 -1.73 4.99 7.38
N GLY A 208 -0.54 4.37 7.39
CA GLY A 208 -0.12 3.54 8.51
C GLY A 208 -0.98 2.28 8.60
N ALA A 209 -1.67 2.11 9.72
CA ALA A 209 -2.61 1.03 9.97
C ALA A 209 -3.93 1.60 10.50
N LEU A 210 -5.06 1.17 9.94
CA LEU A 210 -6.40 1.63 10.32
C LEU A 210 -7.35 0.44 10.38
N ALA A 211 -8.13 0.36 11.46
CA ALA A 211 -9.23 -0.60 11.55
C ALA A 211 -10.39 -0.15 10.68
N ILE A 212 -11.02 -1.09 9.98
CA ILE A 212 -12.28 -0.85 9.26
C ILE A 212 -13.44 -1.19 10.19
N GLU A 213 -14.36 -0.26 10.38
CA GLU A 213 -15.58 -0.46 11.20
C GLU A 213 -16.83 -0.71 10.37
N GLU A 214 -16.80 -0.38 9.08
CA GLU A 214 -17.95 -0.50 8.20
C GLU A 214 -17.53 -0.73 6.74
N ILE A 215 -18.25 -1.61 6.03
CA ILE A 215 -18.17 -1.77 4.57
C ILE A 215 -19.57 -1.71 3.99
N ASP A 216 -19.82 -0.78 3.06
CA ASP A 216 -21.11 -0.60 2.37
C ASP A 216 -22.33 -0.52 3.34
N GLY A 217 -22.18 0.13 4.49
CA GLY A 217 -23.19 0.24 5.52
C GLY A 217 -23.31 -0.99 6.44
N HIS A 218 -22.42 -1.98 6.32
CA HIS A 218 -22.41 -3.16 7.18
C HIS A 218 -21.28 -3.06 8.19
N GLU A 219 -21.60 -3.19 9.47
CA GLU A 219 -20.64 -3.14 10.57
C GLU A 219 -19.62 -4.29 10.49
N ILE A 220 -18.34 -3.96 10.72
CA ILE A 220 -17.23 -4.88 10.86
C ILE A 220 -16.74 -4.79 12.32
N PRO A 221 -16.48 -5.92 12.99
CA PRO A 221 -15.95 -5.89 14.34
C PRO A 221 -14.61 -5.14 14.41
N VAL A 222 -14.52 -4.20 15.34
CA VAL A 222 -13.28 -3.46 15.63
C VAL A 222 -12.63 -4.03 16.87
N GLY A 223 -11.38 -4.39 16.77
CA GLY A 223 -10.57 -4.92 17.86
C GLY A 223 -9.15 -4.34 17.86
N ASN A 224 -8.30 -4.94 18.64
CA ASN A 224 -6.90 -4.52 18.77
C ASN A 224 -5.90 -5.70 18.67
N CYS A 225 -6.42 -6.89 18.36
CA CYS A 225 -5.57 -8.09 18.26
C CYS A 225 -4.64 -8.00 17.04
N LEU A 226 -5.17 -7.53 15.93
CA LEU A 226 -4.43 -7.33 14.68
C LEU A 226 -3.76 -5.96 14.62
N LEU A 227 -4.46 -4.90 15.01
CA LEU A 227 -3.99 -3.53 14.89
C LEU A 227 -2.74 -3.27 15.75
N ALA A 228 -2.71 -3.70 17.03
CA ALA A 228 -1.60 -3.41 17.93
C ALA A 228 -0.24 -4.00 17.49
N PRO A 229 -0.11 -5.28 17.06
CA PRO A 229 1.16 -5.77 16.53
C PRO A 229 1.56 -5.07 15.23
N ILE A 230 0.61 -4.71 14.36
CA ILE A 230 0.89 -3.94 13.14
C ILE A 230 1.50 -2.57 13.48
N GLU A 231 0.90 -1.83 14.41
CA GLU A 231 1.41 -0.53 14.85
C GLU A 231 2.81 -0.63 15.47
N ARG A 232 3.09 -1.70 16.25
CA ARG A 232 4.44 -1.96 16.76
C ARG A 232 5.44 -2.18 15.63
N GLY A 233 5.12 -3.04 14.66
CA GLY A 233 5.99 -3.31 13.52
C GLY A 233 6.29 -2.06 12.69
N LEU A 234 5.29 -1.19 12.48
CA LEU A 234 5.50 0.10 11.81
C LEU A 234 6.39 1.04 12.61
N LYS A 235 6.24 1.06 13.94
CA LYS A 235 7.10 1.88 14.81
C LYS A 235 8.54 1.39 14.79
N GLU A 236 8.77 0.09 14.84
CA GLU A 236 10.10 -0.52 14.73
C GLU A 236 10.74 -0.26 13.37
N ALA A 237 9.96 -0.39 12.28
CA ALA A 237 10.44 -0.08 10.95
C ALA A 237 10.92 1.39 10.82
N TRP A 238 10.22 2.34 11.45
CA TRP A 238 10.69 3.73 11.53
C TRP A 238 12.01 3.85 12.30
N ALA A 239 12.13 3.21 13.47
CA ALA A 239 13.36 3.24 14.25
C ALA A 239 14.55 2.63 13.50
N MET A 240 14.33 1.56 12.75
CA MET A 240 15.36 0.97 11.88
C MET A 240 15.77 1.90 10.74
N SER A 241 14.82 2.58 10.11
CA SER A 241 15.08 3.52 9.00
C SER A 241 15.85 4.78 9.43
N GLU A 242 15.87 5.12 10.72
CA GLU A 242 16.68 6.24 11.26
C GLU A 242 18.19 5.88 11.33
N VAL A 243 18.54 4.62 11.17
CA VAL A 243 19.92 4.12 11.29
C VAL A 243 20.53 3.77 9.91
N GLU A 244 19.69 3.62 8.87
CA GLU A 244 20.11 3.44 7.47
C GLU A 244 20.64 4.76 6.88
#